data_c2e5e266ac67f7d4879c33ec972a5786
#
_entry.id   c2e5e266ac67f7d4879c33ec972a5786
#
_cell.length_a   1.000
_cell.length_b   1.000
_cell.length_c   1.000
_cell.angle_alpha   90.00
_cell.angle_beta   90.00
_cell.angle_gamma   90.00
#
_symmetry.space_group_name_H-M   'P 1'
#
loop_
_entity.id
_entity.type
_entity.pdbx_description
1 polymer ?
#
loop_
_entity_poly.entity_id
_entity_poly.type
_entity_poly.pdbx_seq_one_letter_code
_entity_poly.pdbx_strand_id
1 'polypeptide(L)'
;MTRRDILVGSMLIGGAAIAQPSGEAGGATTRGDAFLGKHLTKPLPFDPKKLSGFSEKLLVSHHDNNYGGAVKNLNKVEVELSQVGPDTPGFTVAGLEAAKLKFTNSMILHELYFGNLGGDSKAAGSTTERVLVQAYGSHARWEELFRALGNALGGGSGWAILDWDFHAHGPRMYWAGDHTNAVAFGAPLLVMDMYEHAYAIDYGASAKDYIDAFFKTIQWAEVERRLQLAQKADAALRG
;
A
#
# COMPACT_ATOMS: atom_id res chain seq x y z
N MET A 1 41.27 -69.10 -4.99
CA MET A 1 42.45 -68.84 -5.84
C MET A 1 42.34 -67.38 -6.26
N THR A 2 43.20 -66.45 -6.00
CA THR A 2 44.42 -66.28 -5.21
C THR A 2 44.48 -64.79 -4.84
N ARG A 3 44.89 -64.51 -3.62
CA ARG A 3 45.22 -63.16 -3.12
C ARG A 3 46.42 -62.60 -3.90
N ARG A 4 46.44 -61.31 -4.11
CA ARG A 4 47.71 -60.56 -4.27
C ARG A 4 47.62 -59.24 -3.48
N ASP A 5 48.44 -59.21 -2.42
CA ASP A 5 48.82 -58.05 -1.62
C ASP A 5 49.70 -57.15 -2.48
N ILE A 6 49.44 -55.85 -2.40
CA ILE A 6 50.39 -54.80 -2.89
C ILE A 6 50.60 -53.79 -1.79
N LEU A 7 51.85 -53.62 -1.44
CA LEU A 7 52.44 -52.85 -0.38
C LEU A 7 52.08 -51.37 -0.37
N VAL A 8 51.90 -50.88 0.85
CA VAL A 8 51.80 -49.46 1.23
C VAL A 8 53.19 -48.87 1.19
N GLY A 9 53.35 -47.84 0.34
CA GLY A 9 54.48 -46.92 0.37
C GLY A 9 54.05 -45.60 0.99
N SER A 10 54.50 -45.33 2.22
CA SER A 10 54.29 -44.04 2.89
C SER A 10 55.26 -43.03 2.30
N MET A 11 54.71 -41.99 1.63
CA MET A 11 55.44 -40.78 1.30
C MET A 11 54.95 -39.64 2.22
N LEU A 12 55.82 -39.23 3.12
CA LEU A 12 55.72 -38.01 3.87
C LEU A 12 55.95 -36.82 2.92
N ILE A 13 54.92 -36.05 2.61
CA ILE A 13 55.05 -34.76 1.95
C ILE A 13 54.77 -33.70 3.00
N GLY A 14 55.78 -32.82 3.17
CA GLY A 14 55.78 -31.75 4.14
C GLY A 14 54.62 -30.78 3.94
N GLY A 15 53.95 -30.46 5.05
CA GLY A 15 52.89 -29.48 5.08
C GLY A 15 53.44 -28.06 4.90
N ALA A 16 53.13 -27.46 3.74
CA ALA A 16 53.15 -26.00 3.64
C ALA A 16 51.85 -25.49 4.21
N ALA A 17 51.94 -24.77 5.34
CA ALA A 17 50.83 -24.05 5.90
C ALA A 17 50.40 -22.95 4.93
N ILE A 18 49.28 -23.17 4.25
CA ILE A 18 48.60 -22.09 3.50
C ILE A 18 47.95 -21.20 4.57
N ALA A 19 48.51 -20.00 4.75
CA ALA A 19 47.85 -18.95 5.53
C ALA A 19 46.51 -18.67 4.90
N GLN A 20 45.43 -18.94 5.65
CA GLN A 20 44.11 -18.46 5.29
C GLN A 20 44.15 -16.93 5.37
N PRO A 21 43.62 -16.21 4.36
CA PRO A 21 43.43 -14.78 4.50
C PRO A 21 42.43 -14.58 5.63
N SER A 22 42.86 -13.82 6.63
CA SER A 22 41.99 -13.29 7.69
C SER A 22 40.91 -12.48 6.98
N GLY A 23 39.73 -13.09 6.82
CA GLY A 23 38.54 -12.40 6.37
C GLY A 23 38.30 -11.25 7.36
N GLU A 24 38.52 -10.02 6.90
CA GLU A 24 37.97 -8.86 7.55
C GLU A 24 36.48 -9.13 7.74
N ALA A 25 36.05 -9.21 8.99
CA ALA A 25 34.65 -9.18 9.34
C ALA A 25 34.11 -7.84 8.80
N GLY A 26 33.49 -7.90 7.61
CA GLY A 26 32.80 -6.78 7.02
C GLY A 26 31.85 -6.23 8.06
N GLY A 27 32.17 -5.07 8.63
CA GLY A 27 31.33 -4.38 9.58
C GLY A 27 29.95 -4.28 8.97
N ALA A 28 28.93 -4.77 9.68
CA ALA A 28 27.55 -4.64 9.28
C ALA A 28 27.30 -3.14 9.04
N THR A 29 27.27 -2.74 7.78
CA THR A 29 26.90 -1.38 7.40
C THR A 29 25.50 -1.14 7.94
N THR A 30 25.37 -0.28 8.94
CA THR A 30 24.06 0.12 9.46
C THR A 30 23.28 0.71 8.31
N ARG A 31 22.20 0.03 7.91
CA ARG A 31 21.31 0.54 6.87
C ARG A 31 20.71 1.86 7.33
N GLY A 32 20.69 2.85 6.45
CA GLY A 32 19.95 4.08 6.70
C GLY A 32 18.44 3.80 6.86
N ASP A 33 17.76 4.70 7.57
CA ASP A 33 16.33 4.53 7.93
C ASP A 33 15.41 4.29 6.74
N ALA A 34 15.74 4.83 5.57
CA ALA A 34 14.99 4.64 4.32
C ALA A 34 15.02 3.20 3.77
N PHE A 35 15.88 2.33 4.31
CA PHE A 35 16.12 0.98 3.80
C PHE A 35 15.95 -0.11 4.88
N LEU A 36 15.25 0.20 5.97
CA LEU A 36 15.12 -0.73 7.10
C LEU A 36 14.24 -1.94 6.76
N GLY A 37 13.25 -1.77 5.90
CA GLY A 37 12.32 -2.85 5.57
C GLY A 37 11.55 -3.35 6.80
N LYS A 38 11.07 -2.44 7.66
CA LYS A 38 10.43 -2.76 8.94
C LYS A 38 8.97 -2.30 9.04
N HIS A 39 8.32 -2.08 7.90
CA HIS A 39 6.88 -1.79 7.89
C HIS A 39 6.10 -2.95 8.47
N LEU A 40 5.08 -2.64 9.25
CA LEU A 40 4.20 -3.61 9.87
C LEU A 40 2.78 -3.42 9.37
N THR A 41 2.06 -4.52 9.19
CA THR A 41 0.63 -4.48 8.91
C THR A 41 -0.11 -3.95 10.13
N LYS A 42 -1.04 -3.02 9.91
CA LYS A 42 -1.97 -2.53 10.93
C LYS A 42 -3.19 -3.46 10.98
N PRO A 43 -3.76 -3.75 12.15
CA PRO A 43 -4.99 -4.53 12.22
C PRO A 43 -6.16 -3.76 11.57
N LEU A 44 -7.19 -4.50 11.15
CA LEU A 44 -8.44 -3.89 10.72
C LEU A 44 -9.01 -3.02 11.85
N PRO A 45 -9.46 -1.79 11.58
CA PRO A 45 -9.99 -0.89 12.62
C PRO A 45 -11.41 -1.25 13.07
N PHE A 46 -11.97 -2.35 12.60
CA PHE A 46 -13.31 -2.85 12.90
C PHE A 46 -13.31 -4.39 12.96
N ASP A 47 -14.37 -4.96 13.54
CA ASP A 47 -14.59 -6.41 13.53
C ASP A 47 -15.10 -6.84 12.14
N PRO A 48 -14.32 -7.64 11.35
CA PRO A 48 -14.71 -8.03 10.01
C PRO A 48 -15.97 -8.89 9.95
N LYS A 49 -16.39 -9.50 11.08
CA LYS A 49 -17.63 -10.27 11.17
C LYS A 49 -18.88 -9.41 11.24
N LYS A 50 -18.73 -8.12 11.55
CA LYS A 50 -19.84 -7.20 11.83
C LYS A 50 -20.04 -6.13 10.78
N LEU A 51 -19.16 -6.04 9.79
CA LEU A 51 -19.29 -5.03 8.75
C LEU A 51 -20.39 -5.43 7.75
N SER A 52 -21.48 -4.69 7.77
CA SER A 52 -22.62 -4.96 6.87
C SER A 52 -22.22 -4.76 5.40
N GLY A 53 -22.64 -5.68 4.55
CA GLY A 53 -22.33 -5.62 3.12
C GLY A 53 -20.97 -6.18 2.71
N PHE A 54 -20.17 -6.67 3.67
CA PHE A 54 -18.88 -7.32 3.39
C PHE A 54 -18.76 -8.60 4.19
N SER A 55 -18.38 -9.69 3.54
CA SER A 55 -18.10 -10.93 4.26
C SER A 55 -16.76 -10.87 5.00
N GLU A 56 -16.66 -11.57 6.14
CA GLU A 56 -15.38 -11.76 6.83
C GLU A 56 -14.32 -12.32 5.88
N LYS A 57 -14.72 -13.28 5.01
CA LYS A 57 -13.83 -13.92 4.05
C LYS A 57 -13.21 -12.91 3.09
N LEU A 58 -14.01 -11.98 2.54
CA LEU A 58 -13.51 -10.92 1.67
C LEU A 58 -12.54 -10.02 2.41
N LEU A 59 -12.94 -9.50 3.58
CA LEU A 59 -12.16 -8.53 4.35
C LEU A 59 -10.83 -9.11 4.83
N VAL A 60 -10.83 -10.34 5.36
CA VAL A 60 -9.60 -11.01 5.80
C VAL A 60 -8.70 -11.33 4.62
N SER A 61 -9.26 -11.84 3.51
CA SER A 61 -8.46 -12.12 2.31
C SER A 61 -7.82 -10.85 1.74
N HIS A 62 -8.57 -9.77 1.66
CA HIS A 62 -8.09 -8.48 1.17
C HIS A 62 -6.98 -7.90 2.07
N HIS A 63 -7.21 -7.94 3.39
CA HIS A 63 -6.25 -7.45 4.38
C HIS A 63 -4.96 -8.30 4.39
N ASP A 64 -5.07 -9.62 4.52
CA ASP A 64 -3.90 -10.46 4.77
C ASP A 64 -3.07 -10.70 3.50
N ASN A 65 -3.74 -10.85 2.33
CA ASN A 65 -3.06 -11.18 1.09
C ASN A 65 -2.66 -9.92 0.30
N ASN A 66 -3.56 -8.96 0.10
CA ASN A 66 -3.27 -7.78 -0.74
C ASN A 66 -2.50 -6.72 0.03
N TYR A 67 -3.04 -6.24 1.15
CA TYR A 67 -2.36 -5.28 2.00
C TYR A 67 -1.10 -5.88 2.65
N GLY A 68 -1.22 -7.04 3.28
CA GLY A 68 -0.07 -7.73 3.89
C GLY A 68 1.00 -8.09 2.86
N GLY A 69 0.61 -8.45 1.64
CA GLY A 69 1.50 -8.67 0.50
C GLY A 69 2.27 -7.41 0.10
N ALA A 70 1.60 -6.26 0.06
CA ALA A 70 2.22 -4.98 -0.24
C ALA A 70 3.28 -4.60 0.81
N VAL A 71 2.95 -4.70 2.11
CA VAL A 71 3.89 -4.46 3.22
C VAL A 71 5.11 -5.36 3.13
N LYS A 72 4.90 -6.66 2.93
CA LYS A 72 5.98 -7.65 2.80
C LYS A 72 6.91 -7.34 1.63
N ASN A 73 6.35 -6.97 0.49
CA ASN A 73 7.13 -6.69 -0.71
C ASN A 73 7.85 -5.34 -0.60
N LEU A 74 7.24 -4.31 0.00
CA LEU A 74 7.92 -3.05 0.28
C LEU A 74 9.16 -3.27 1.15
N ASN A 75 9.03 -4.04 2.24
CA ASN A 75 10.15 -4.37 3.11
C ASN A 75 11.30 -5.05 2.35
N LYS A 76 11.00 -5.96 1.43
CA LYS A 76 12.02 -6.61 0.60
C LYS A 76 12.73 -5.63 -0.33
N VAL A 77 11.94 -4.81 -1.03
CA VAL A 77 12.47 -3.84 -2.00
C VAL A 77 13.38 -2.81 -1.31
N GLU A 78 13.01 -2.32 -0.13
CA GLU A 78 13.87 -1.41 0.63
C GLU A 78 15.20 -2.06 1.03
N VAL A 79 15.16 -3.34 1.43
CA VAL A 79 16.38 -4.09 1.73
C VAL A 79 17.25 -4.28 0.48
N GLU A 80 16.67 -4.58 -0.66
CA GLU A 80 17.39 -4.70 -1.93
C GLU A 80 17.99 -3.37 -2.39
N LEU A 81 17.25 -2.28 -2.25
CA LEU A 81 17.75 -0.92 -2.54
C LEU A 81 18.96 -0.53 -1.69
N SER A 82 19.08 -1.04 -0.45
CA SER A 82 20.25 -0.80 0.38
C SER A 82 21.54 -1.41 -0.17
N GLN A 83 21.44 -2.32 -1.15
CA GLN A 83 22.58 -2.95 -1.81
C GLN A 83 22.96 -2.29 -3.14
N VAL A 84 22.20 -1.30 -3.60
CA VAL A 84 22.47 -0.55 -4.82
C VAL A 84 23.77 0.23 -4.67
N GLY A 85 24.68 0.06 -5.62
CA GLY A 85 25.98 0.73 -5.67
C GLY A 85 26.27 1.32 -7.06
N PRO A 86 27.42 1.96 -7.24
CA PRO A 86 27.80 2.63 -8.49
C PRO A 86 27.75 1.73 -9.73
N ASP A 87 28.04 0.44 -9.56
CA ASP A 87 28.07 -0.54 -10.65
C ASP A 87 26.74 -1.26 -10.87
N THR A 88 25.68 -0.92 -10.11
CA THR A 88 24.37 -1.54 -10.29
C THR A 88 23.76 -1.11 -11.63
N PRO A 89 23.32 -2.06 -12.49
CA PRO A 89 22.71 -1.71 -13.76
C PRO A 89 21.49 -0.80 -13.59
N GLY A 90 21.39 0.24 -14.42
CA GLY A 90 20.30 1.23 -14.31
C GLY A 90 18.89 0.62 -14.40
N PHE A 91 18.70 -0.44 -15.19
CA PHE A 91 17.40 -1.13 -15.26
C PHE A 91 17.03 -1.85 -13.96
N THR A 92 18.02 -2.32 -13.18
CA THR A 92 17.79 -2.90 -11.85
C THR A 92 17.33 -1.81 -10.88
N VAL A 93 18.03 -0.67 -10.86
CA VAL A 93 17.65 0.48 -10.02
C VAL A 93 16.24 0.96 -10.38
N ALA A 94 15.95 1.15 -11.67
CA ALA A 94 14.64 1.57 -12.14
C ALA A 94 13.53 0.58 -11.74
N GLY A 95 13.78 -0.73 -11.85
CA GLY A 95 12.85 -1.77 -11.43
C GLY A 95 12.56 -1.74 -9.92
N LEU A 96 13.60 -1.59 -9.10
CA LEU A 96 13.45 -1.49 -7.64
C LEU A 96 12.69 -0.22 -7.23
N GLU A 97 13.00 0.94 -7.81
CA GLU A 97 12.30 2.19 -7.50
C GLU A 97 10.82 2.17 -7.95
N ALA A 98 10.53 1.61 -9.12
CA ALA A 98 9.15 1.40 -9.55
C ALA A 98 8.39 0.46 -8.60
N ALA A 99 9.02 -0.63 -8.16
CA ALA A 99 8.44 -1.56 -7.19
C ALA A 99 8.24 -0.89 -5.82
N LYS A 100 9.20 -0.09 -5.35
CA LYS A 100 9.08 0.68 -4.10
C LYS A 100 7.87 1.60 -4.14
N LEU A 101 7.74 2.42 -5.19
CA LEU A 101 6.59 3.32 -5.35
C LEU A 101 5.28 2.55 -5.35
N LYS A 102 5.19 1.47 -6.13
CA LYS A 102 4.00 0.62 -6.20
C LYS A 102 3.60 0.07 -4.84
N PHE A 103 4.53 -0.54 -4.10
CA PHE A 103 4.20 -1.17 -2.82
C PHE A 103 3.99 -0.14 -1.71
N THR A 104 4.67 1.01 -1.73
CA THR A 104 4.41 2.12 -0.80
C THR A 104 2.98 2.62 -0.96
N ASN A 105 2.57 2.96 -2.18
CA ASN A 105 1.21 3.43 -2.43
C ASN A 105 0.17 2.34 -2.14
N SER A 106 0.42 1.09 -2.53
CA SER A 106 -0.46 -0.02 -2.21
C SER A 106 -0.67 -0.16 -0.70
N MET A 107 0.40 -0.14 0.09
CA MET A 107 0.31 -0.18 1.55
C MET A 107 -0.53 0.98 2.09
N ILE A 108 -0.21 2.22 1.71
CA ILE A 108 -0.87 3.42 2.22
C ILE A 108 -2.34 3.46 1.80
N LEU A 109 -2.66 3.17 0.54
CA LEU A 109 -4.03 3.22 0.03
C LEU A 109 -4.92 2.15 0.67
N HIS A 110 -4.39 0.95 0.94
CA HIS A 110 -5.14 -0.06 1.70
C HIS A 110 -5.40 0.38 3.16
N GLU A 111 -4.40 0.97 3.83
CA GLU A 111 -4.60 1.50 5.18
C GLU A 111 -5.67 2.58 5.21
N LEU A 112 -5.65 3.47 4.23
CA LEU A 112 -6.66 4.52 4.09
C LEU A 112 -8.04 3.96 3.76
N TYR A 113 -8.10 2.97 2.86
CA TYR A 113 -9.34 2.26 2.50
C TYR A 113 -9.97 1.57 3.71
N PHE A 114 -9.23 0.72 4.42
CA PHE A 114 -9.76 0.06 5.62
C PHE A 114 -10.16 1.06 6.70
N GLY A 115 -9.41 2.16 6.85
CA GLY A 115 -9.77 3.23 7.76
C GLY A 115 -11.05 3.98 7.36
N ASN A 116 -11.45 3.93 6.10
CA ASN A 116 -12.71 4.51 5.63
C ASN A 116 -13.94 3.61 5.84
N LEU A 117 -13.73 2.34 6.22
CA LEU A 117 -14.80 1.39 6.48
C LEU A 117 -15.17 1.34 7.98
N GLY A 118 -16.30 0.74 8.30
CA GLY A 118 -16.74 0.55 9.69
C GLY A 118 -17.73 1.61 10.18
N GLY A 119 -18.14 2.53 9.32
CA GLY A 119 -19.21 3.49 9.63
C GLY A 119 -20.59 2.86 9.62
N ASP A 120 -21.58 3.65 10.05
CA ASP A 120 -22.97 3.24 10.25
C ASP A 120 -23.96 3.99 9.34
N SER A 121 -23.50 4.44 8.19
CA SER A 121 -24.28 5.23 7.22
C SER A 121 -24.76 6.60 7.74
N LYS A 122 -24.28 7.06 8.88
CA LYS A 122 -24.60 8.41 9.35
C LYS A 122 -23.98 9.44 8.41
N ALA A 123 -24.60 10.62 8.42
CA ALA A 123 -24.16 11.74 7.59
C ALA A 123 -22.70 12.14 7.86
N ALA A 124 -22.07 12.71 6.87
CA ALA A 124 -20.79 13.38 7.01
C ALA A 124 -20.81 14.42 8.13
N GLY A 125 -19.69 14.63 8.79
CA GLY A 125 -19.53 15.71 9.76
C GLY A 125 -19.78 17.08 9.12
N SER A 126 -20.14 18.06 9.93
CA SER A 126 -20.55 19.39 9.45
C SER A 126 -19.48 20.11 8.61
N THR A 127 -18.20 19.87 8.90
CA THR A 127 -17.10 20.47 8.12
C THR A 127 -16.98 19.78 6.77
N THR A 128 -17.02 18.44 6.74
CA THR A 128 -16.98 17.67 5.49
C THR A 128 -18.17 18.02 4.61
N GLU A 129 -19.38 18.04 5.15
CA GLU A 129 -20.59 18.41 4.40
C GLU A 129 -20.45 19.78 3.76
N ARG A 130 -20.09 20.80 4.54
CA ARG A 130 -19.90 22.17 4.04
C ARG A 130 -18.85 22.23 2.92
N VAL A 131 -17.74 21.54 3.08
CA VAL A 131 -16.64 21.54 2.09
C VAL A 131 -17.05 20.84 0.78
N LEU A 132 -17.77 19.71 0.88
CA LEU A 132 -18.29 19.01 -0.28
C LEU A 132 -19.36 19.83 -1.02
N VAL A 133 -20.27 20.46 -0.30
CA VAL A 133 -21.30 21.34 -0.89
C VAL A 133 -20.66 22.54 -1.57
N GLN A 134 -19.66 23.15 -0.95
CA GLN A 134 -18.93 24.28 -1.54
C GLN A 134 -18.21 23.88 -2.82
N ALA A 135 -17.59 22.71 -2.86
CA ALA A 135 -16.77 22.29 -4.01
C ALA A 135 -17.60 21.70 -5.17
N TYR A 136 -18.70 21.00 -4.85
CA TYR A 136 -19.48 20.23 -5.86
C TYR A 136 -20.91 20.71 -6.03
N GLY A 137 -21.33 21.75 -5.30
CA GLY A 137 -22.67 22.32 -5.33
C GLY A 137 -23.67 21.64 -4.40
N SER A 138 -23.55 20.34 -4.16
CA SER A 138 -24.33 19.58 -3.19
C SER A 138 -23.62 18.29 -2.81
N HIS A 139 -23.97 17.70 -1.65
CA HIS A 139 -23.52 16.37 -1.25
C HIS A 139 -23.96 15.30 -2.27
N ALA A 140 -25.21 15.36 -2.69
CA ALA A 140 -25.75 14.42 -3.68
C ALA A 140 -24.97 14.46 -4.99
N ARG A 141 -24.56 15.65 -5.46
CA ARG A 141 -23.76 15.77 -6.68
C ARG A 141 -22.35 15.21 -6.50
N TRP A 142 -21.72 15.44 -5.35
CA TRP A 142 -20.45 14.82 -5.02
C TRP A 142 -20.57 13.28 -5.02
N GLU A 143 -21.59 12.75 -4.34
CA GLU A 143 -21.82 11.30 -4.26
C GLU A 143 -22.02 10.69 -5.65
N GLU A 144 -22.88 11.32 -6.50
CA GLU A 144 -23.10 10.91 -7.86
C GLU A 144 -21.79 10.80 -8.66
N LEU A 145 -20.94 11.83 -8.56
CA LEU A 145 -19.65 11.88 -9.26
C LEU A 145 -18.66 10.86 -8.73
N PHE A 146 -18.60 10.66 -7.40
CA PHE A 146 -17.69 9.69 -6.81
C PHE A 146 -18.10 8.24 -7.14
N ARG A 147 -19.41 7.97 -7.18
CA ARG A 147 -19.95 6.68 -7.68
C ARG A 147 -19.65 6.47 -9.17
N ALA A 148 -19.80 7.48 -9.98
CA ALA A 148 -19.47 7.42 -11.40
C ALA A 148 -17.98 7.14 -11.61
N LEU A 149 -17.10 7.76 -10.81
CA LEU A 149 -15.66 7.52 -10.82
C LEU A 149 -15.33 6.05 -10.48
N GLY A 150 -15.95 5.50 -9.43
CA GLY A 150 -15.82 4.08 -9.08
C GLY A 150 -16.32 3.16 -10.19
N ASN A 151 -17.51 3.42 -10.75
CA ASN A 151 -18.06 2.61 -11.83
C ASN A 151 -17.18 2.63 -13.09
N ALA A 152 -16.50 3.73 -13.39
CA ALA A 152 -15.57 3.83 -14.51
C ALA A 152 -14.34 2.92 -14.36
N LEU A 153 -14.02 2.51 -13.13
CA LEU A 153 -12.96 1.54 -12.80
C LEU A 153 -13.48 0.10 -12.68
N GLY A 154 -14.80 -0.12 -12.71
CA GLY A 154 -15.43 -1.44 -12.55
C GLY A 154 -15.00 -2.41 -13.65
N GLY A 155 -14.67 -3.64 -13.26
CA GLY A 155 -14.15 -4.67 -14.17
C GLY A 155 -12.68 -4.49 -14.58
N GLY A 156 -11.97 -3.54 -13.93
CA GLY A 156 -10.56 -3.28 -14.12
C GLY A 156 -9.82 -3.23 -12.78
N SER A 157 -8.96 -2.24 -12.64
CA SER A 157 -8.19 -2.01 -11.41
C SER A 157 -8.04 -0.52 -11.14
N GLY A 158 -7.81 -0.17 -9.90
CA GLY A 158 -7.49 1.20 -9.52
C GLY A 158 -8.17 1.66 -8.23
N TRP A 159 -8.12 2.95 -8.01
CA TRP A 159 -8.63 3.63 -6.82
C TRP A 159 -9.45 4.85 -7.21
N ALA A 160 -10.62 5.00 -6.63
CA ALA A 160 -11.33 6.28 -6.62
C ALA A 160 -10.96 7.01 -5.33
N ILE A 161 -10.44 8.23 -5.48
CA ILE A 161 -9.89 8.99 -4.36
C ILE A 161 -10.53 10.37 -4.31
N LEU A 162 -11.09 10.72 -3.15
CA LEU A 162 -11.36 12.10 -2.77
C LEU A 162 -10.13 12.60 -2.02
N ASP A 163 -9.50 13.63 -2.52
CA ASP A 163 -8.25 14.17 -2.03
C ASP A 163 -8.40 15.65 -1.63
N TRP A 164 -7.61 16.12 -0.68
CA TRP A 164 -7.35 17.55 -0.49
C TRP A 164 -6.16 17.94 -1.36
N ASP A 165 -6.42 18.67 -2.40
CA ASP A 165 -5.39 19.21 -3.29
C ASP A 165 -4.82 20.48 -2.67
N PHE A 166 -3.56 20.45 -2.24
CA PHE A 166 -2.88 21.58 -1.62
C PHE A 166 -2.56 22.71 -2.61
N HIS A 167 -2.49 22.42 -3.90
CA HIS A 167 -2.30 23.44 -4.92
C HIS A 167 -3.61 24.19 -5.22
N ALA A 168 -4.72 23.46 -5.25
CA ALA A 168 -6.05 24.02 -5.49
C ALA A 168 -6.74 24.48 -4.19
N HIS A 169 -6.17 24.21 -3.01
CA HIS A 169 -6.70 24.55 -1.69
C HIS A 169 -8.12 24.03 -1.45
N GLY A 170 -8.41 22.81 -1.88
CA GLY A 170 -9.74 22.25 -1.78
C GLY A 170 -9.85 20.79 -2.18
N PRO A 171 -11.04 20.18 -1.96
CA PRO A 171 -11.24 18.78 -2.30
C PRO A 171 -11.33 18.60 -3.82
N ARG A 172 -10.70 17.52 -4.29
CA ARG A 172 -10.74 17.05 -5.68
C ARG A 172 -10.93 15.55 -5.71
N MET A 173 -11.56 15.05 -6.75
CA MET A 173 -11.64 13.62 -7.01
C MET A 173 -10.63 13.21 -8.07
N TYR A 174 -9.94 12.11 -7.82
CA TYR A 174 -8.94 11.58 -8.74
C TYR A 174 -9.16 10.10 -9.00
N TRP A 175 -8.86 9.71 -10.21
CA TRP A 175 -8.79 8.33 -10.66
C TRP A 175 -7.33 7.89 -10.70
N ALA A 176 -6.98 6.89 -9.91
CA ALA A 176 -5.70 6.21 -9.97
C ALA A 176 -5.89 4.83 -10.62
N GLY A 177 -5.47 4.66 -11.88
CA GLY A 177 -5.65 3.41 -12.63
C GLY A 177 -4.80 2.25 -12.10
N ASP A 178 -3.77 2.55 -11.32
CA ASP A 178 -2.98 1.58 -10.56
C ASP A 178 -2.39 2.22 -9.29
N HIS A 179 -1.56 1.46 -8.56
CA HIS A 179 -0.92 1.98 -7.33
C HIS A 179 0.14 3.06 -7.59
N THR A 180 0.61 3.24 -8.82
CA THR A 180 1.67 4.22 -9.11
C THR A 180 1.13 5.61 -9.44
N ASN A 181 -0.18 5.73 -9.70
CA ASN A 181 -0.83 7.00 -9.93
C ASN A 181 -1.22 7.64 -8.60
N ALA A 182 -0.75 8.84 -8.36
CA ALA A 182 -1.07 9.62 -7.17
C ALA A 182 -1.07 11.11 -7.50
N VAL A 183 -1.81 11.90 -6.71
CA VAL A 183 -1.72 13.34 -6.77
C VAL A 183 -0.41 13.79 -6.14
N ALA A 184 0.40 14.53 -6.87
CA ALA A 184 1.74 14.90 -6.44
C ALA A 184 1.75 15.75 -5.16
N PHE A 185 0.69 16.53 -4.92
CA PHE A 185 0.58 17.41 -3.76
C PHE A 185 -0.83 17.35 -3.18
N GLY A 186 -1.19 16.18 -2.67
CA GLY A 186 -2.50 15.89 -2.14
C GLY A 186 -2.47 15.10 -0.83
N ALA A 187 -3.60 15.11 -0.13
CA ALA A 187 -3.85 14.30 1.05
C ALA A 187 -5.17 13.54 0.89
N PRO A 188 -5.13 12.20 0.73
CA PRO A 188 -6.33 11.41 0.55
C PRO A 188 -7.27 11.48 1.77
N LEU A 189 -8.54 11.83 1.52
CA LEU A 189 -9.59 11.95 2.52
C LEU A 189 -10.47 10.70 2.55
N LEU A 190 -10.93 10.26 1.38
CA LEU A 190 -11.74 9.05 1.18
C LEU A 190 -11.14 8.26 0.02
N VAL A 191 -10.90 6.98 0.24
CA VAL A 191 -10.30 6.06 -0.73
C VAL A 191 -11.22 4.86 -0.92
N MET A 192 -11.59 4.57 -2.16
CA MET A 192 -12.35 3.38 -2.53
C MET A 192 -11.49 2.49 -3.44
N ASP A 193 -11.29 1.27 -3.02
CA ASP A 193 -10.56 0.26 -3.79
C ASP A 193 -11.46 -0.33 -4.87
N MET A 194 -11.06 -0.22 -6.13
CA MET A 194 -11.79 -0.74 -7.29
C MET A 194 -11.07 -1.92 -7.96
N TYR A 195 -10.03 -2.46 -7.35
CA TYR A 195 -9.49 -3.75 -7.76
C TYR A 195 -10.48 -4.88 -7.48
N GLU A 196 -10.54 -5.88 -8.34
CA GLU A 196 -11.45 -7.02 -8.18
C GLU A 196 -11.29 -7.74 -6.84
N HIS A 197 -10.09 -7.77 -6.26
CA HIS A 197 -9.87 -8.37 -4.95
C HIS A 197 -10.64 -7.67 -3.81
N ALA A 198 -11.07 -6.43 -4.01
CA ALA A 198 -11.86 -5.69 -3.02
C ALA A 198 -13.35 -6.09 -3.02
N TYR A 199 -13.84 -6.80 -4.05
CA TYR A 199 -15.26 -7.09 -4.17
C TYR A 199 -15.64 -8.43 -4.82
N ALA A 200 -14.78 -9.05 -5.61
CA ALA A 200 -15.16 -10.22 -6.41
C ALA A 200 -15.64 -11.43 -5.58
N ILE A 201 -15.16 -11.58 -4.35
CA ILE A 201 -15.58 -12.69 -3.46
C ILE A 201 -17.09 -12.57 -3.11
N ASP A 202 -17.58 -11.37 -2.87
CA ASP A 202 -18.95 -11.13 -2.41
C ASP A 202 -19.90 -10.70 -3.54
N TYR A 203 -19.38 -9.97 -4.51
CA TYR A 203 -20.17 -9.29 -5.54
C TYR A 203 -19.89 -9.80 -6.96
N GLY A 204 -18.95 -10.75 -7.12
CA GLY A 204 -18.56 -11.22 -8.45
C GLY A 204 -18.10 -10.06 -9.34
N ALA A 205 -18.73 -9.92 -10.51
CA ALA A 205 -18.46 -8.83 -11.44
C ALA A 205 -19.29 -7.55 -11.19
N SER A 206 -20.15 -7.53 -10.14
CA SER A 206 -21.04 -6.39 -9.87
C SER A 206 -20.32 -5.30 -9.07
N ALA A 207 -19.48 -4.50 -9.73
CA ALA A 207 -18.84 -3.34 -9.11
C ALA A 207 -19.85 -2.35 -8.54
N LYS A 208 -21.03 -2.21 -9.17
CA LYS A 208 -22.10 -1.33 -8.70
C LYS A 208 -22.59 -1.71 -7.30
N ASP A 209 -22.86 -3.00 -7.06
CA ASP A 209 -23.39 -3.46 -5.77
C ASP A 209 -22.33 -3.31 -4.66
N TYR A 210 -21.06 -3.51 -4.99
CA TYR A 210 -19.94 -3.21 -4.10
C TYR A 210 -19.87 -1.72 -3.75
N ILE A 211 -19.99 -0.83 -4.73
CA ILE A 211 -20.00 0.62 -4.49
C ILE A 211 -21.17 1.00 -3.56
N ASP A 212 -22.37 0.40 -3.78
CA ASP A 212 -23.52 0.62 -2.90
C ASP A 212 -23.25 0.16 -1.46
N ALA A 213 -22.54 -0.96 -1.27
CA ALA A 213 -22.12 -1.43 0.04
C ALA A 213 -21.06 -0.52 0.67
N PHE A 214 -20.06 -0.10 -0.10
CA PHE A 214 -19.03 0.83 0.36
C PHE A 214 -19.63 2.12 0.93
N PHE A 215 -20.57 2.75 0.21
CA PHE A 215 -21.22 3.99 0.66
C PHE A 215 -22.02 3.83 1.96
N LYS A 216 -22.55 2.62 2.23
CA LYS A 216 -23.26 2.31 3.47
C LYS A 216 -22.32 2.13 4.68
N THR A 217 -21.02 1.99 4.45
CA THR A 217 -20.04 1.68 5.49
C THR A 217 -18.97 2.76 5.66
N ILE A 218 -19.11 3.90 4.97
CA ILE A 218 -18.14 5.00 5.09
C ILE A 218 -18.07 5.47 6.55
N GLN A 219 -16.86 5.45 7.11
CA GLN A 219 -16.56 6.02 8.42
C GLN A 219 -16.34 7.53 8.29
N TRP A 220 -17.44 8.28 8.26
CA TRP A 220 -17.40 9.72 8.05
C TRP A 220 -16.59 10.49 9.11
N ALA A 221 -16.53 9.98 10.34
CA ALA A 221 -15.70 10.58 11.38
C ALA A 221 -14.20 10.55 11.02
N GLU A 222 -13.75 9.50 10.35
CA GLU A 222 -12.36 9.42 9.88
C GLU A 222 -12.11 10.34 8.68
N VAL A 223 -13.05 10.47 7.76
CA VAL A 223 -12.99 11.44 6.65
C VAL A 223 -12.90 12.87 7.18
N GLU A 224 -13.78 13.23 8.16
CA GLU A 224 -13.76 14.52 8.83
C GLU A 224 -12.42 14.81 9.51
N ARG A 225 -11.87 13.82 10.24
CA ARG A 225 -10.56 13.94 10.89
C ARG A 225 -9.45 14.20 9.89
N ARG A 226 -9.42 13.47 8.77
CA ARG A 226 -8.42 13.67 7.70
C ARG A 226 -8.56 15.03 7.05
N LEU A 227 -9.79 15.47 6.78
CA LEU A 227 -10.07 16.78 6.24
C LEU A 227 -9.55 17.90 7.14
N GLN A 228 -9.82 17.82 8.45
CA GLN A 228 -9.34 18.82 9.40
C GLN A 228 -7.81 18.88 9.47
N LEU A 229 -7.13 17.73 9.40
CA LEU A 229 -5.66 17.67 9.33
C LEU A 229 -5.14 18.29 8.03
N ALA A 230 -5.74 17.96 6.90
CA ALA A 230 -5.36 18.50 5.60
C ALA A 230 -5.55 20.03 5.56
N GLN A 231 -6.67 20.55 6.04
CA GLN A 231 -6.93 22.00 6.13
C GLN A 231 -5.93 22.71 7.05
N LYS A 232 -5.56 22.09 8.18
CA LYS A 232 -4.54 22.63 9.06
C LYS A 232 -3.16 22.69 8.40
N ALA A 233 -2.78 21.63 7.69
CA ALA A 233 -1.54 21.59 6.92
C ALA A 233 -1.54 22.63 5.79
N ASP A 234 -2.65 22.75 5.06
CA ASP A 234 -2.83 23.72 3.99
C ASP A 234 -2.72 25.17 4.48
N ALA A 235 -3.29 25.48 5.63
CA ALA A 235 -3.14 26.80 6.25
C ALA A 235 -1.68 27.11 6.61
N ALA A 236 -0.94 26.11 7.13
CA ALA A 236 0.48 26.28 7.44
C ALA A 236 1.37 26.43 6.20
N LEU A 237 0.97 25.84 5.05
CA LEU A 237 1.70 25.98 3.79
C LEU A 237 1.49 27.35 3.10
N ARG A 238 0.42 28.04 3.45
CA ARG A 238 0.09 29.38 2.90
C ARG A 238 0.66 30.54 3.71
N GLY A 239 1.07 30.25 4.94
CA GLY A 239 1.50 31.18 5.98
C GLY A 239 2.61 31.90 5.89
#